data_7238c2ededda5ee48cdd22788b932201
#
_entry.id   7238c2ededda5ee48cdd22788b932201
#
_cell.length_a   1.000
_cell.length_b   1.000
_cell.length_c   1.000
_cell.angle_alpha   90.00
_cell.angle_beta   90.00
_cell.angle_gamma   90.00
#
_symmetry.space_group_name_H-M   'P 1'
#
loop_
_entity.id
_entity.type
_entity.pdbx_description
1 polymer ?
#
loop_
_entity_poly.entity_id
_entity_poly.type
_entity_poly.pdbx_seq_one_letter_code
_entity_poly.pdbx_strand_id
1 'polypeptide(L)'
;DPTVSTANQVYSDPSNYEKALFKIYSVWSLSGQDGAGGSDISELDAGNTVLFRSWFTLQEQTTDEMKNSWSDPWCLDVNGILWSTTKCEPIEGVYQRCMFVVALVNEFLKNIPNAPEEVDKERMAAEARFCRALAYYTLMDLFGIPPFITEENYSTSPSQLSRVELFAWIENELLAIQPALPLAGGGEYGRANQSVVDALLARMYLNAEVYTGTQRYTDCIAACNRVIASGYQLAEN
;
A
#
# COMPACT_ATOMS: atom_id res chain seq x y z
N ASP A 1 -10.33 10.69 27.22
CA ASP A 1 -11.05 9.48 27.56
C ASP A 1 -10.07 8.51 28.22
N PRO A 2 -10.29 8.08 29.49
CA PRO A 2 -9.39 7.18 30.21
C PRO A 2 -9.34 5.76 29.62
N THR A 3 -10.20 5.44 28.67
CA THR A 3 -10.25 4.13 28.00
C THR A 3 -9.43 4.11 26.71
N VAL A 4 -8.94 5.25 26.25
CA VAL A 4 -8.13 5.35 25.02
C VAL A 4 -6.67 5.47 25.39
N SER A 5 -5.85 4.49 24.97
CA SER A 5 -4.40 4.54 25.12
C SER A 5 -3.80 5.62 24.23
N THR A 6 -2.93 6.45 24.79
CA THR A 6 -2.16 7.40 23.99
C THR A 6 -1.03 6.70 23.23
N ALA A 7 -0.52 7.29 22.15
CA ALA A 7 0.63 6.76 21.41
C ALA A 7 1.82 6.49 22.36
N ASN A 8 2.11 7.39 23.30
CA ASN A 8 3.19 7.20 24.27
C ASN A 8 2.97 5.97 25.17
N GLN A 9 1.74 5.67 25.53
CA GLN A 9 1.43 4.45 26.32
C GLN A 9 1.57 3.20 25.48
N VAL A 10 1.11 3.21 24.23
CA VAL A 10 1.25 2.08 23.31
C VAL A 10 2.72 1.76 23.07
N TYR A 11 3.51 2.77 22.69
CA TYR A 11 4.92 2.60 22.33
C TYR A 11 5.87 2.57 23.53
N SER A 12 5.38 2.53 24.77
CA SER A 12 6.21 2.27 25.96
C SER A 12 6.68 0.82 26.07
N ASP A 13 5.98 -0.12 25.44
CA ASP A 13 6.35 -1.54 25.37
C ASP A 13 7.03 -1.82 24.00
N PRO A 14 8.30 -2.31 23.99
CA PRO A 14 9.03 -2.64 22.76
C PRO A 14 8.28 -3.59 21.82
N SER A 15 7.53 -4.55 22.37
CA SER A 15 6.76 -5.53 21.58
C SER A 15 5.64 -4.87 20.75
N ASN A 16 5.22 -3.69 21.11
CA ASN A 16 4.13 -3.00 20.41
C ASN A 16 4.59 -2.37 19.10
N TYR A 17 5.89 -2.14 18.90
CA TYR A 17 6.41 -1.72 17.59
C TYR A 17 6.19 -2.81 16.54
N GLU A 18 6.47 -4.06 16.87
CA GLU A 18 6.21 -5.18 15.96
C GLU A 18 4.71 -5.39 15.71
N LYS A 19 3.88 -5.31 16.73
CA LYS A 19 2.41 -5.39 16.58
C LYS A 19 1.85 -4.26 15.71
N ALA A 20 2.38 -3.03 15.85
CA ALA A 20 1.99 -1.90 15.02
C ALA A 20 2.42 -2.10 13.56
N LEU A 21 3.61 -2.62 13.31
CA LEU A 21 4.06 -2.99 11.97
C LEU A 21 3.17 -4.10 11.38
N PHE A 22 2.82 -5.13 12.15
CA PHE A 22 1.90 -6.18 11.69
C PHE A 22 0.50 -5.65 11.39
N LYS A 23 0.02 -4.64 12.13
CA LYS A 23 -1.23 -3.96 11.76
C LYS A 23 -1.11 -3.31 10.39
N ILE A 24 0.01 -2.64 10.08
CA ILE A 24 0.25 -2.04 8.75
C ILE A 24 0.20 -3.11 7.64
N TYR A 25 0.78 -4.28 7.84
CA TYR A 25 0.68 -5.38 6.88
C TYR A 25 -0.75 -5.96 6.80
N SER A 26 -1.41 -6.15 7.94
CA SER A 26 -2.72 -6.81 7.99
C SER A 26 -3.81 -6.05 7.27
N VAL A 27 -3.76 -4.72 7.25
CA VAL A 27 -4.77 -3.87 6.60
C VAL A 27 -4.78 -3.99 5.06
N TRP A 28 -3.78 -4.63 4.47
CA TRP A 28 -3.77 -4.97 3.04
C TRP A 28 -4.70 -6.13 2.70
N SER A 29 -4.94 -7.05 3.62
CA SER A 29 -5.69 -8.28 3.40
C SER A 29 -6.93 -8.45 4.27
N LEU A 30 -7.06 -7.69 5.36
CA LEU A 30 -8.17 -7.78 6.29
C LEU A 30 -9.04 -6.53 6.24
N SER A 31 -10.35 -6.71 6.46
CA SER A 31 -11.29 -5.59 6.60
C SER A 31 -11.10 -4.85 7.93
N GLY A 32 -10.86 -5.58 9.02
CA GLY A 32 -10.67 -5.05 10.36
C GLY A 32 -10.21 -6.11 11.35
N GLN A 33 -10.13 -5.74 12.63
CA GLN A 33 -9.66 -6.63 13.69
C GLN A 33 -10.76 -7.55 14.25
N ASP A 34 -12.03 -7.16 14.10
CA ASP A 34 -13.17 -7.83 14.75
C ASP A 34 -13.76 -8.97 13.91
N GLY A 35 -13.00 -9.52 12.97
CA GLY A 35 -13.43 -10.63 12.11
C GLY A 35 -14.22 -10.17 10.86
N ALA A 36 -14.92 -11.12 10.23
CA ALA A 36 -15.49 -10.96 8.90
C ALA A 36 -16.59 -9.88 8.77
N GLY A 37 -17.22 -9.48 9.85
CA GLY A 37 -18.24 -8.42 9.85
C GLY A 37 -17.70 -7.05 10.28
N GLY A 38 -16.46 -6.98 10.77
CA GLY A 38 -15.84 -5.74 11.20
C GLY A 38 -15.06 -5.05 10.09
N SER A 39 -15.00 -3.72 10.15
CA SER A 39 -14.16 -2.95 9.23
C SER A 39 -13.49 -1.78 9.95
N ASP A 40 -12.21 -1.56 9.63
CA ASP A 40 -11.50 -0.35 10.03
C ASP A 40 -12.04 0.91 9.30
N ILE A 41 -12.83 0.70 8.24
CA ILE A 41 -13.43 1.75 7.43
C ILE A 41 -14.94 1.70 7.62
N SER A 42 -15.51 2.77 8.15
CA SER A 42 -16.95 2.92 8.38
C SER A 42 -17.72 3.20 7.09
N GLU A 43 -19.03 2.98 7.13
CA GLU A 43 -19.99 3.37 6.09
C GLU A 43 -19.93 2.60 4.77
N LEU A 44 -19.07 1.59 4.65
CA LEU A 44 -18.99 0.69 3.51
C LEU A 44 -19.22 -0.77 3.95
N ASP A 45 -19.65 -1.61 3.01
CA ASP A 45 -19.63 -3.07 3.24
C ASP A 45 -18.20 -3.52 3.58
N ALA A 46 -18.06 -4.28 4.65
CA ALA A 46 -16.75 -4.71 5.14
C ALA A 46 -15.92 -5.43 4.07
N GLY A 47 -16.58 -6.24 3.21
CA GLY A 47 -15.93 -6.93 2.11
C GLY A 47 -15.37 -5.98 1.05
N ASN A 48 -16.03 -4.85 0.78
CA ASN A 48 -15.57 -3.84 -0.17
C ASN A 48 -14.48 -2.94 0.40
N THR A 49 -14.18 -3.03 1.70
CA THR A 49 -13.05 -2.33 2.34
C THR A 49 -11.74 -3.13 2.33
N VAL A 50 -11.76 -4.40 1.91
CA VAL A 50 -10.55 -5.21 1.73
C VAL A 50 -9.84 -4.75 0.46
N LEU A 51 -8.60 -4.25 0.62
CA LEU A 51 -7.87 -3.64 -0.50
C LEU A 51 -7.73 -4.60 -1.69
N PHE A 52 -7.27 -5.83 -1.45
CA PHE A 52 -7.05 -6.79 -2.53
C PHE A 52 -8.32 -7.07 -3.34
N ARG A 53 -9.47 -7.26 -2.67
CA ARG A 53 -10.76 -7.49 -3.36
C ARG A 53 -11.15 -6.29 -4.22
N SER A 54 -11.16 -5.11 -3.64
CA SER A 54 -11.61 -3.90 -4.34
C SER A 54 -10.63 -3.48 -5.44
N TRP A 55 -9.33 -3.59 -5.18
CA TRP A 55 -8.30 -3.35 -6.20
C TRP A 55 -8.43 -4.32 -7.38
N PHE A 56 -8.58 -5.63 -7.11
CA PHE A 56 -8.81 -6.65 -8.14
C PHE A 56 -10.10 -6.37 -8.92
N THR A 57 -11.18 -6.03 -8.23
CA THR A 57 -12.45 -5.64 -8.86
C THR A 57 -12.27 -4.50 -9.87
N LEU A 58 -11.53 -3.44 -9.49
CA LEU A 58 -11.31 -2.29 -10.36
C LEU A 58 -10.36 -2.58 -11.52
N GLN A 59 -9.45 -3.54 -11.38
CA GLN A 59 -8.52 -3.92 -12.44
C GLN A 59 -9.16 -4.89 -13.44
N GLU A 60 -9.94 -5.88 -12.97
CA GLU A 60 -10.39 -6.99 -13.80
C GLU A 60 -11.83 -6.83 -14.30
N GLN A 61 -12.75 -6.29 -13.49
CA GLN A 61 -14.16 -6.14 -13.92
C GLN A 61 -14.38 -5.01 -14.93
N THR A 62 -13.37 -4.15 -15.11
CA THR A 62 -13.37 -3.12 -16.16
C THR A 62 -12.93 -3.64 -17.53
N THR A 63 -12.58 -4.93 -17.59
CA THR A 63 -12.12 -5.61 -18.80
C THR A 63 -13.18 -6.60 -19.31
N ASP A 64 -12.90 -7.27 -20.42
CA ASP A 64 -13.69 -8.35 -20.97
C ASP A 64 -13.34 -9.75 -20.40
N GLU A 65 -12.30 -9.84 -19.58
CA GLU A 65 -11.84 -11.09 -18.97
C GLU A 65 -12.71 -11.53 -17.79
N MET A 66 -13.32 -10.59 -17.06
CA MET A 66 -14.10 -10.88 -15.87
C MET A 66 -15.41 -10.08 -15.83
N LYS A 67 -16.49 -10.76 -15.47
CA LYS A 67 -17.78 -10.12 -15.19
C LYS A 67 -18.31 -10.59 -13.83
N ASN A 68 -18.65 -9.63 -12.98
CA ASN A 68 -19.37 -9.92 -11.74
C ASN A 68 -20.87 -9.98 -12.02
N SER A 69 -21.51 -11.07 -11.58
CA SER A 69 -22.95 -11.31 -11.74
C SER A 69 -23.76 -10.99 -10.47
N TRP A 70 -23.16 -10.41 -9.45
CA TRP A 70 -23.89 -9.96 -8.27
C TRP A 70 -24.85 -8.81 -8.65
N SER A 71 -25.91 -8.68 -7.88
CA SER A 71 -26.96 -7.69 -8.13
C SER A 71 -26.68 -6.33 -7.45
N ASP A 72 -25.54 -6.16 -6.82
CA ASP A 72 -25.17 -4.87 -6.21
C ASP A 72 -25.05 -3.79 -7.29
N PRO A 73 -25.58 -2.58 -7.06
CA PRO A 73 -25.54 -1.51 -8.06
C PRO A 73 -24.12 -1.20 -8.57
N TRP A 74 -23.11 -1.21 -7.68
CA TRP A 74 -21.73 -0.96 -8.06
C TRP A 74 -21.15 -2.00 -9.04
N CYS A 75 -21.69 -3.25 -9.06
CA CYS A 75 -21.25 -4.27 -10.01
C CYS A 75 -21.60 -3.87 -11.45
N LEU A 76 -22.78 -3.30 -11.65
CA LEU A 76 -23.19 -2.80 -12.96
C LEU A 76 -22.35 -1.59 -13.38
N ASP A 77 -22.08 -0.68 -12.45
CA ASP A 77 -21.28 0.50 -12.70
C ASP A 77 -19.84 0.13 -13.09
N VAL A 78 -19.20 -0.79 -12.37
CA VAL A 78 -17.84 -1.24 -12.66
C VAL A 78 -17.79 -2.03 -13.98
N ASN A 79 -18.69 -3.00 -14.17
CA ASN A 79 -18.73 -3.78 -15.42
C ASN A 79 -18.97 -2.90 -16.66
N GLY A 80 -19.73 -1.82 -16.50
CA GLY A 80 -20.08 -0.91 -17.59
C GLY A 80 -19.14 0.29 -17.74
N ILE A 81 -18.18 0.46 -16.84
CA ILE A 81 -17.33 1.68 -16.75
C ILE A 81 -18.23 2.93 -16.63
N LEU A 82 -19.28 2.82 -15.83
CA LEU A 82 -20.34 3.83 -15.71
C LEU A 82 -20.34 4.56 -14.37
N TRP A 83 -19.31 4.37 -13.54
CA TRP A 83 -19.22 5.09 -12.26
C TRP A 83 -19.26 6.60 -12.50
N SER A 84 -20.19 7.22 -11.79
CA SER A 84 -20.39 8.65 -11.80
C SER A 84 -20.11 9.21 -10.41
N THR A 85 -20.68 10.35 -10.10
CA THR A 85 -20.66 10.95 -8.75
C THR A 85 -21.45 10.14 -7.71
N THR A 86 -22.12 9.07 -8.08
CA THR A 86 -22.78 8.15 -7.16
C THR A 86 -21.77 7.24 -6.50
N LYS A 87 -22.08 6.82 -5.28
CA LYS A 87 -21.24 5.96 -4.45
C LYS A 87 -20.92 4.64 -5.16
N CYS A 88 -19.66 4.42 -5.48
CA CYS A 88 -19.15 3.15 -5.97
C CYS A 88 -18.21 2.55 -4.91
N GLU A 89 -18.72 1.60 -4.13
CA GLU A 89 -18.03 1.09 -2.94
C GLU A 89 -16.62 0.55 -3.19
N PRO A 90 -16.30 -0.19 -4.26
CA PRO A 90 -14.92 -0.60 -4.52
C PRO A 90 -13.95 0.56 -4.75
N ILE A 91 -14.41 1.63 -5.42
CA ILE A 91 -13.57 2.84 -5.65
C ILE A 91 -13.29 3.52 -4.32
N GLU A 92 -14.33 3.76 -3.54
CA GLU A 92 -14.24 4.39 -2.23
C GLU A 92 -13.42 3.53 -1.25
N GLY A 93 -13.64 2.22 -1.26
CA GLY A 93 -12.93 1.25 -0.42
C GLY A 93 -11.42 1.25 -0.66
N VAL A 94 -10.97 1.21 -1.92
CA VAL A 94 -9.54 1.29 -2.26
C VAL A 94 -8.94 2.62 -1.82
N TYR A 95 -9.62 3.72 -2.11
CA TYR A 95 -9.12 5.04 -1.73
C TYR A 95 -8.95 5.18 -0.22
N GLN A 96 -10.00 4.89 0.53
CA GLN A 96 -9.97 5.02 2.00
C GLN A 96 -8.96 4.05 2.62
N ARG A 97 -8.86 2.82 2.12
CA ARG A 97 -7.90 1.83 2.60
C ARG A 97 -6.45 2.26 2.38
N CYS A 98 -6.11 2.77 1.20
CA CYS A 98 -4.78 3.30 0.94
C CYS A 98 -4.44 4.49 1.84
N MET A 99 -5.37 5.43 2.03
CA MET A 99 -5.18 6.56 2.94
C MET A 99 -5.06 6.12 4.40
N PHE A 100 -5.77 5.06 4.80
CA PHE A 100 -5.63 4.47 6.13
C PHE A 100 -4.24 3.84 6.33
N VAL A 101 -3.70 3.13 5.33
CA VAL A 101 -2.31 2.65 5.36
C VAL A 101 -1.33 3.81 5.54
N VAL A 102 -1.49 4.88 4.76
CA VAL A 102 -0.65 6.09 4.88
C VAL A 102 -0.69 6.67 6.29
N ALA A 103 -1.89 6.77 6.90
CA ALA A 103 -2.05 7.28 8.26
C ALA A 103 -1.34 6.39 9.30
N LEU A 104 -1.52 5.06 9.22
CA LEU A 104 -0.85 4.11 10.12
C LEU A 104 0.66 4.16 10.00
N VAL A 105 1.19 4.22 8.76
CA VAL A 105 2.63 4.32 8.53
C VAL A 105 3.20 5.63 9.06
N ASN A 106 2.54 6.76 8.80
CA ASN A 106 3.00 8.05 9.31
C ASN A 106 3.02 8.10 10.83
N GLU A 107 2.02 7.51 11.50
CA GLU A 107 2.02 7.40 12.96
C GLU A 107 3.14 6.48 13.46
N PHE A 108 3.37 5.35 12.80
CA PHE A 108 4.47 4.45 13.13
C PHE A 108 5.84 5.15 12.98
N LEU A 109 6.06 5.86 11.86
CA LEU A 109 7.33 6.55 11.59
C LEU A 109 7.63 7.71 12.54
N LYS A 110 6.61 8.34 13.14
CA LYS A 110 6.80 9.32 14.22
C LYS A 110 7.33 8.69 15.50
N ASN A 111 6.96 7.46 15.77
CA ASN A 111 7.27 6.80 17.04
C ASN A 111 8.51 5.91 16.98
N ILE A 112 8.85 5.30 15.84
CA ILE A 112 9.98 4.37 15.70
C ILE A 112 11.35 4.95 16.09
N PRO A 113 11.67 6.25 15.89
CA PRO A 113 12.93 6.80 16.36
C PRO A 113 13.13 6.68 17.87
N ASN A 114 12.05 6.66 18.64
CA ASN A 114 12.05 6.57 20.10
C ASN A 114 12.10 5.12 20.62
N ALA A 115 12.05 4.13 19.74
CA ALA A 115 12.10 2.72 20.13
C ALA A 115 13.43 2.41 20.84
N PRO A 116 13.46 1.47 21.79
CA PRO A 116 14.68 1.04 22.45
C PRO A 116 15.63 0.31 21.47
N GLU A 117 16.88 0.07 21.93
CA GLU A 117 17.95 -0.47 21.08
C GLU A 117 17.70 -1.90 20.58
N GLU A 118 16.93 -2.69 21.32
CA GLU A 118 16.55 -4.04 20.92
C GLU A 118 15.59 -4.11 19.73
N VAL A 119 14.97 -2.98 19.37
CA VAL A 119 14.07 -2.88 18.19
C VAL A 119 14.89 -2.56 16.96
N ASP A 120 14.76 -3.37 15.92
CA ASP A 120 15.38 -3.11 14.61
C ASP A 120 14.66 -1.96 13.88
N LYS A 121 15.00 -0.74 14.31
CA LYS A 121 14.37 0.49 13.85
C LYS A 121 14.52 0.70 12.36
N GLU A 122 15.71 0.42 11.82
CA GLU A 122 16.02 0.67 10.41
C GLU A 122 15.20 -0.24 9.50
N ARG A 123 15.20 -1.53 9.78
CA ARG A 123 14.41 -2.52 9.03
C ARG A 123 12.91 -2.24 9.15
N MET A 124 12.42 -2.04 10.38
CA MET A 124 10.98 -1.82 10.60
C MET A 124 10.48 -0.53 9.94
N ALA A 125 11.27 0.55 9.99
CA ALA A 125 10.96 1.78 9.27
C ALA A 125 10.97 1.57 7.76
N ALA A 126 11.92 0.80 7.21
CA ALA A 126 11.97 0.49 5.79
C ALA A 126 10.75 -0.32 5.34
N GLU A 127 10.30 -1.30 6.12
CA GLU A 127 9.10 -2.07 5.85
C GLU A 127 7.83 -1.21 5.88
N ALA A 128 7.69 -0.34 6.88
CA ALA A 128 6.56 0.58 6.95
C ALA A 128 6.55 1.57 5.75
N ARG A 129 7.70 2.14 5.40
CA ARG A 129 7.86 3.01 4.23
C ARG A 129 7.55 2.28 2.92
N PHE A 130 7.91 0.99 2.79
CA PHE A 130 7.49 0.16 1.65
C PHE A 130 5.96 0.10 1.54
N CYS A 131 5.25 -0.17 2.64
CA CYS A 131 3.79 -0.21 2.64
C CYS A 131 3.18 1.13 2.22
N ARG A 132 3.75 2.27 2.65
CA ARG A 132 3.32 3.61 2.22
C ARG A 132 3.59 3.86 0.74
N ALA A 133 4.75 3.47 0.25
CA ALA A 133 5.10 3.58 -1.17
C ALA A 133 4.13 2.77 -2.04
N LEU A 134 3.78 1.55 -1.63
CA LEU A 134 2.78 0.72 -2.31
C LEU A 134 1.37 1.35 -2.28
N ALA A 135 0.98 1.98 -1.15
CA ALA A 135 -0.28 2.70 -1.06
C ALA A 135 -0.32 3.90 -2.02
N TYR A 136 0.74 4.69 -2.06
CA TYR A 136 0.84 5.81 -3.00
C TYR A 136 0.96 5.37 -4.46
N TYR A 137 1.62 4.25 -4.74
CA TYR A 137 1.60 3.66 -6.07
C TYR A 137 0.16 3.31 -6.50
N THR A 138 -0.60 2.64 -5.64
CA THR A 138 -2.00 2.28 -5.92
C THR A 138 -2.87 3.54 -6.11
N LEU A 139 -2.68 4.55 -5.28
CA LEU A 139 -3.39 5.82 -5.40
C LEU A 139 -3.02 6.59 -6.68
N MET A 140 -1.74 6.59 -7.05
CA MET A 140 -1.26 7.21 -8.29
C MET A 140 -1.82 6.52 -9.53
N ASP A 141 -1.85 5.19 -9.53
CA ASP A 141 -2.35 4.38 -10.64
C ASP A 141 -3.85 4.61 -10.87
N LEU A 142 -4.66 4.47 -9.81
CA LEU A 142 -6.12 4.51 -9.91
C LEU A 142 -6.70 5.93 -9.87
N PHE A 143 -6.09 6.87 -9.14
CA PHE A 143 -6.65 8.20 -8.88
C PHE A 143 -5.81 9.37 -9.40
N GLY A 144 -4.59 9.12 -9.80
CA GLY A 144 -3.68 10.11 -10.41
C GLY A 144 -3.02 11.04 -9.41
N ILE A 145 -3.76 11.93 -8.76
CA ILE A 145 -3.24 13.02 -7.92
C ILE A 145 -3.91 12.97 -6.53
N PRO A 146 -3.54 12.01 -5.66
CA PRO A 146 -4.09 11.93 -4.31
C PRO A 146 -3.52 13.02 -3.39
N PRO A 147 -4.16 13.28 -2.23
CA PRO A 147 -3.54 14.04 -1.16
C PRO A 147 -2.20 13.42 -0.75
N PHE A 148 -1.19 14.26 -0.55
CA PHE A 148 0.15 13.81 -0.18
C PHE A 148 0.48 14.19 1.26
N ILE A 149 0.62 13.18 2.11
CA ILE A 149 0.86 13.31 3.55
C ILE A 149 1.96 12.34 3.98
N THR A 150 2.95 12.87 4.68
CA THR A 150 4.01 12.11 5.35
C THR A 150 4.02 12.43 6.84
N GLU A 151 4.85 11.73 7.62
CA GLU A 151 5.08 12.04 9.03
C GLU A 151 5.65 13.45 9.24
N GLU A 152 6.32 14.02 8.23
CA GLU A 152 6.94 15.33 8.29
C GLU A 152 6.01 16.48 7.91
N ASN A 153 5.02 16.21 7.03
CA ASN A 153 4.16 17.25 6.47
C ASN A 153 2.67 17.10 6.85
N TYR A 154 2.38 16.48 8.00
CA TYR A 154 1.01 16.31 8.45
C TYR A 154 0.24 17.63 8.46
N SER A 155 -0.89 17.66 7.76
CA SER A 155 -1.75 18.84 7.64
C SER A 155 -3.21 18.43 7.49
N THR A 156 -4.13 19.25 8.00
CA THR A 156 -5.57 19.12 7.78
C THR A 156 -5.97 19.52 6.35
N SER A 157 -5.08 20.20 5.62
CA SER A 157 -5.25 20.56 4.22
C SER A 157 -3.99 20.13 3.47
N PRO A 158 -3.87 18.83 3.14
CA PRO A 158 -2.67 18.28 2.52
C PRO A 158 -2.47 18.86 1.12
N SER A 159 -1.20 19.03 0.75
CA SER A 159 -0.82 19.33 -0.63
C SER A 159 -1.06 18.13 -1.53
N GLN A 160 -1.01 18.38 -2.83
CA GLN A 160 -1.00 17.33 -3.85
C GLN A 160 0.30 17.43 -4.64
N LEU A 161 0.85 16.28 -5.02
CA LEU A 161 1.92 16.19 -6.01
C LEU A 161 1.32 15.88 -7.38
N SER A 162 1.89 16.42 -8.43
CA SER A 162 1.58 15.93 -9.78
C SER A 162 1.92 14.44 -9.90
N ARG A 163 1.33 13.74 -10.86
CA ARG A 163 1.63 12.32 -11.08
C ARG A 163 3.13 12.07 -11.32
N VAL A 164 3.82 13.00 -12.02
CA VAL A 164 5.27 12.93 -12.26
C VAL A 164 6.07 13.07 -10.95
N GLU A 165 5.71 14.05 -10.12
CA GLU A 165 6.37 14.26 -8.82
C GLU A 165 6.10 13.09 -7.86
N LEU A 166 4.88 12.57 -7.84
CA LEU A 166 4.53 11.42 -7.01
C LEU A 166 5.27 10.15 -7.46
N PHE A 167 5.38 9.91 -8.78
CA PHE A 167 6.18 8.82 -9.32
C PHE A 167 7.64 8.92 -8.84
N ALA A 168 8.25 10.10 -8.98
CA ALA A 168 9.63 10.32 -8.55
C ALA A 168 9.80 10.14 -7.03
N TRP A 169 8.82 10.59 -6.24
CA TRP A 169 8.85 10.39 -4.78
C TRP A 169 8.78 8.91 -4.41
N ILE A 170 7.86 8.13 -5.02
CA ILE A 170 7.73 6.69 -4.77
C ILE A 170 9.03 5.96 -5.16
N GLU A 171 9.59 6.27 -6.33
CA GLU A 171 10.86 5.70 -6.79
C GLU A 171 11.99 5.95 -5.79
N ASN A 172 12.15 7.20 -5.34
CA ASN A 172 13.17 7.58 -4.37
C ASN A 172 12.98 6.90 -3.02
N GLU A 173 11.73 6.78 -2.53
CA GLU A 173 11.42 6.04 -1.30
C GLU A 173 11.85 4.58 -1.42
N LEU A 174 11.47 3.90 -2.48
CA LEU A 174 11.78 2.49 -2.72
C LEU A 174 13.29 2.24 -2.79
N LEU A 175 14.02 3.08 -3.53
CA LEU A 175 15.46 2.97 -3.66
C LEU A 175 16.19 3.25 -2.32
N ALA A 176 15.69 4.21 -1.53
CA ALA A 176 16.29 4.56 -0.25
C ALA A 176 16.11 3.46 0.81
N ILE A 177 14.97 2.76 0.83
CA ILE A 177 14.71 1.72 1.83
C ILE A 177 15.28 0.35 1.47
N GLN A 178 15.54 0.09 0.19
CA GLN A 178 15.94 -1.24 -0.29
C GLN A 178 17.16 -1.83 0.45
N PRO A 179 18.24 -1.07 0.73
CA PRO A 179 19.40 -1.62 1.44
C PRO A 179 19.12 -2.09 2.87
N ALA A 180 18.11 -1.51 3.55
CA ALA A 180 17.74 -1.87 4.92
C ALA A 180 16.83 -3.12 4.98
N LEU A 181 16.32 -3.57 3.84
CA LEU A 181 15.47 -4.75 3.76
C LEU A 181 16.30 -6.02 3.53
N PRO A 182 15.84 -7.19 4.03
CA PRO A 182 16.56 -8.44 3.82
C PRO A 182 16.58 -8.85 2.34
N LEU A 183 17.57 -9.64 1.96
CA LEU A 183 17.60 -10.32 0.66
C LEU A 183 16.44 -11.34 0.56
N ALA A 184 16.18 -11.80 -0.66
CA ALA A 184 15.21 -12.87 -0.91
C ALA A 184 15.51 -14.10 -0.03
N GLY A 185 14.48 -14.62 0.64
CA GLY A 185 14.60 -15.75 1.56
C GLY A 185 15.29 -15.45 2.90
N GLY A 186 15.81 -14.24 3.10
CA GLY A 186 16.49 -13.84 4.34
C GLY A 186 15.57 -13.22 5.42
N GLY A 187 14.31 -13.00 5.12
CA GLY A 187 13.32 -12.42 6.04
C GLY A 187 12.20 -13.40 6.38
N GLU A 188 11.28 -12.95 7.21
CA GLU A 188 10.07 -13.70 7.52
C GLU A 188 9.11 -13.72 6.34
N TYR A 189 8.41 -14.84 6.16
CA TYR A 189 7.41 -14.98 5.10
C TYR A 189 6.32 -13.90 5.20
N GLY A 190 6.00 -13.31 4.07
CA GLY A 190 4.96 -12.27 3.98
C GLY A 190 5.42 -10.85 4.31
N ARG A 191 6.68 -10.64 4.72
CA ARG A 191 7.27 -9.31 4.95
C ARG A 191 8.07 -8.82 3.75
N ALA A 192 8.23 -7.50 3.63
CA ALA A 192 8.96 -6.89 2.53
C ALA A 192 10.45 -7.26 2.55
N ASN A 193 10.99 -7.49 1.36
CA ASN A 193 12.40 -7.74 1.12
C ASN A 193 12.84 -7.00 -0.16
N GLN A 194 14.13 -7.05 -0.48
CA GLN A 194 14.68 -6.32 -1.63
C GLN A 194 14.02 -6.71 -2.96
N SER A 195 13.65 -7.97 -3.15
CA SER A 195 13.01 -8.42 -4.39
C SER A 195 11.59 -7.91 -4.56
N VAL A 196 10.86 -7.70 -3.46
CA VAL A 196 9.52 -7.09 -3.50
C VAL A 196 9.61 -5.62 -3.92
N VAL A 197 10.65 -4.90 -3.47
CA VAL A 197 10.94 -3.55 -3.93
C VAL A 197 11.24 -3.54 -5.43
N ASP A 198 12.11 -4.42 -5.91
CA ASP A 198 12.41 -4.54 -7.34
C ASP A 198 11.18 -4.90 -8.17
N ALA A 199 10.29 -5.77 -7.67
CA ALA A 199 9.05 -6.11 -8.35
C ALA A 199 8.10 -4.91 -8.47
N LEU A 200 7.99 -4.08 -7.44
CA LEU A 200 7.19 -2.86 -7.49
C LEU A 200 7.82 -1.82 -8.45
N LEU A 201 9.15 -1.63 -8.40
CA LEU A 201 9.87 -0.77 -9.34
C LEU A 201 9.68 -1.23 -10.80
N ALA A 202 9.74 -2.55 -11.06
CA ALA A 202 9.49 -3.08 -12.40
C ALA A 202 8.10 -2.71 -12.92
N ARG A 203 7.05 -2.84 -12.09
CA ARG A 203 5.68 -2.41 -12.45
C ARG A 203 5.59 -0.91 -12.71
N MET A 204 6.20 -0.11 -11.86
CA MET A 204 6.25 1.34 -12.03
C MET A 204 6.94 1.74 -13.33
N TYR A 205 8.10 1.15 -13.62
CA TYR A 205 8.88 1.47 -14.83
C TYR A 205 8.19 0.99 -16.10
N LEU A 206 7.47 -0.13 -16.06
CA LEU A 206 6.69 -0.63 -17.21
C LEU A 206 5.64 0.40 -17.64
N ASN A 207 4.98 1.05 -16.68
CA ASN A 207 3.92 2.02 -16.91
C ASN A 207 4.40 3.49 -16.80
N ALA A 208 5.69 3.74 -16.70
CA ALA A 208 6.25 5.07 -16.49
C ALA A 208 5.81 6.09 -17.55
N GLU A 209 5.69 5.67 -18.81
CA GLU A 209 5.23 6.55 -19.90
C GLU A 209 3.81 7.06 -19.66
N VAL A 210 2.92 6.22 -19.13
CA VAL A 210 1.54 6.61 -18.76
C VAL A 210 1.52 7.61 -17.61
N TYR A 211 2.40 7.44 -16.63
CA TYR A 211 2.43 8.31 -15.44
C TYR A 211 3.18 9.61 -15.66
N THR A 212 4.24 9.58 -16.47
CA THR A 212 5.22 10.69 -16.59
C THR A 212 5.42 11.23 -17.99
N GLY A 213 4.93 10.54 -19.02
CA GLY A 213 5.24 10.83 -20.42
C GLY A 213 6.62 10.34 -20.86
N THR A 214 7.37 9.65 -20.01
CA THR A 214 8.74 9.18 -20.29
C THR A 214 8.85 7.67 -20.13
N GLN A 215 9.37 6.99 -21.14
CA GLN A 215 9.60 5.54 -21.12
C GLN A 215 10.77 5.17 -20.22
N ARG A 216 10.59 4.10 -19.42
CA ARG A 216 11.59 3.57 -18.49
C ARG A 216 11.78 2.05 -18.69
N TYR A 217 11.67 1.54 -19.92
CA TYR A 217 11.74 0.09 -20.20
C TYR A 217 13.09 -0.53 -19.85
N THR A 218 14.20 0.19 -20.00
CA THR A 218 15.53 -0.29 -19.60
C THR A 218 15.60 -0.53 -18.10
N ASP A 219 15.04 0.39 -17.32
CA ASP A 219 14.98 0.28 -15.84
C ASP A 219 14.04 -0.86 -15.43
N CYS A 220 12.93 -1.05 -16.14
CA CYS A 220 12.01 -2.16 -15.94
C CYS A 220 12.74 -3.51 -16.13
N ILE A 221 13.46 -3.67 -17.24
CA ILE A 221 14.23 -4.90 -17.53
C ILE A 221 15.29 -5.13 -16.44
N ALA A 222 15.99 -4.09 -16.01
CA ALA A 222 16.99 -4.20 -14.95
C ALA A 222 16.37 -4.66 -13.62
N ALA A 223 15.22 -4.10 -13.22
CA ALA A 223 14.49 -4.51 -12.03
C ALA A 223 13.98 -5.97 -12.13
N CYS A 224 13.39 -6.34 -13.26
CA CYS A 224 12.98 -7.73 -13.51
C CYS A 224 14.16 -8.71 -13.40
N ASN A 225 15.32 -8.37 -13.96
CA ASN A 225 16.50 -9.22 -13.90
C ASN A 225 17.01 -9.40 -12.46
N ARG A 226 16.91 -8.39 -11.60
CA ARG A 226 17.25 -8.53 -10.18
C ARG A 226 16.29 -9.46 -9.45
N VAL A 227 14.98 -9.41 -9.75
CA VAL A 227 14.01 -10.36 -9.19
C VAL A 227 14.31 -11.79 -9.67
N ILE A 228 14.56 -11.99 -10.96
CA ILE A 228 14.89 -13.31 -11.52
C ILE A 228 16.17 -13.88 -10.88
N ALA A 229 17.19 -13.03 -10.69
CA ALA A 229 18.45 -13.44 -10.07
C ALA A 229 18.37 -13.65 -8.56
N SER A 230 17.28 -13.27 -7.90
CA SER A 230 17.14 -13.34 -6.45
C SER A 230 16.92 -14.75 -5.87
N GLY A 231 16.72 -15.75 -6.72
CA GLY A 231 16.54 -17.15 -6.33
C GLY A 231 15.08 -17.59 -6.15
N TYR A 232 14.10 -16.70 -6.34
CA TYR A 232 12.70 -17.12 -6.43
C TYR A 232 12.45 -17.97 -7.66
N GLN A 233 11.63 -19.00 -7.49
CA GLN A 233 11.24 -19.90 -8.56
C GLN A 233 9.72 -19.94 -8.68
N LEU A 234 9.23 -20.17 -9.89
CA LEU A 234 7.80 -20.45 -10.09
C LEU A 234 7.50 -21.84 -9.50
N ALA A 235 6.33 -21.98 -8.90
CA ALA A 235 5.87 -23.29 -8.44
C ALA A 235 5.78 -24.25 -9.64
N GLU A 236 6.30 -25.46 -9.48
CA GLU A 236 6.08 -26.53 -10.45
C GLU A 236 4.60 -26.93 -10.41
N ASN A 237 3.99 -27.11 -11.60
CA ASN A 237 2.60 -27.54 -11.76
C ASN A 237 2.44 -29.03 -11.41
#